data_c417ff60b903f534db1603cd9b21d67b
#
_entry.id   c417ff60b903f534db1603cd9b21d67b
#
_cell.length_a   1.000
_cell.length_b   1.000
_cell.length_c   1.000
_cell.angle_alpha   90.00
_cell.angle_beta   90.00
_cell.angle_gamma   90.00
#
_symmetry.space_group_name_H-M   'P 1'
#
loop_
_entity.id
_entity.type
_entity.pdbx_description
1 polymer ?
#
loop_
_entity_poly.entity_id
_entity_poly.type
_entity_poly.pdbx_seq_one_letter_code
_entity_poly.pdbx_strand_id
1 'polypeptide(L)'
;MPMKFEDGTLAILDIKGGRQVGGSFLSGNQKTFEDHVAKLRRDPVTGELGELGFGTQLLPFSGRDIQDEKILGTVHVATGRSDHLGGHLTPDKFAERTNATHDDILYAPHKTPEIRVKQVRIHRDGKDTVVMENYRPSPYLEQLLA
;
A
#
# COMPACT_ATOMS: atom_id res chain seq x y z
N MET A 1 8.46 0.53 5.37
CA MET A 1 7.65 0.65 4.14
C MET A 1 7.69 2.10 3.66
N PRO A 2 8.13 2.41 2.43
CA PRO A 2 8.09 3.78 1.94
C PRO A 2 6.67 4.26 1.69
N MET A 3 6.42 5.54 1.89
CA MET A 3 5.13 6.19 1.64
C MET A 3 5.34 7.57 1.04
N LYS A 4 4.53 7.89 0.03
CA LYS A 4 4.36 9.23 -0.52
C LYS A 4 2.95 9.70 -0.20
N PHE A 5 2.83 10.78 0.57
CA PHE A 5 1.55 11.41 0.89
C PHE A 5 1.03 12.23 -0.29
N GLU A 6 -0.24 12.60 -0.27
CA GLU A 6 -0.89 13.36 -1.35
C GLU A 6 -0.21 14.71 -1.63
N ASP A 7 0.32 15.35 -0.61
CA ASP A 7 1.07 16.62 -0.74
C ASP A 7 2.52 16.46 -1.23
N GLY A 8 2.93 15.22 -1.57
CA GLY A 8 4.27 14.88 -2.02
C GLY A 8 5.27 14.60 -0.90
N THR A 9 4.85 14.65 0.36
CA THR A 9 5.71 14.30 1.50
C THR A 9 6.13 12.85 1.43
N LEU A 10 7.42 12.58 1.69
CA LEU A 10 8.01 11.25 1.68
C LEU A 10 8.42 10.81 3.10
N ALA A 11 8.12 9.57 3.43
CA ALA A 11 8.49 8.95 4.69
C ALA A 11 8.80 7.46 4.52
N ILE A 12 9.48 6.89 5.52
CA ILE A 12 9.59 5.43 5.72
C ILE A 12 8.75 5.08 6.94
N LEU A 13 7.75 4.25 6.77
CA LEU A 13 6.89 3.78 7.83
C LEU A 13 7.44 2.48 8.43
N ASP A 14 7.43 2.40 9.76
CA ASP A 14 7.80 1.21 10.51
C ASP A 14 6.60 0.29 10.63
N ILE A 15 6.77 -0.95 10.16
CA ILE A 15 5.73 -1.98 10.23
C ILE A 15 6.12 -3.01 11.29
N LYS A 16 5.23 -3.28 12.24
CA LYS A 16 5.38 -4.33 13.25
C LYS A 16 4.08 -5.10 13.41
N GLY A 17 4.15 -6.43 13.31
CA GLY A 17 2.99 -7.29 13.46
C GLY A 17 1.84 -6.95 12.48
N GLY A 18 2.16 -6.57 11.24
CA GLY A 18 1.16 -6.20 10.25
C GLY A 18 0.54 -4.80 10.43
N ARG A 19 1.17 -3.94 11.23
CA ARG A 19 0.63 -2.60 11.53
C ARG A 19 1.72 -1.52 11.40
N GLN A 20 1.35 -0.36 10.88
CA GLN A 20 2.17 0.85 10.98
C GLN A 20 2.24 1.31 12.45
N VAL A 21 3.45 1.48 12.97
CA VAL A 21 3.65 1.88 14.39
C VAL A 21 4.39 3.22 14.52
N GLY A 22 4.81 3.82 13.42
CA GLY A 22 5.56 5.07 13.34
C GLY A 22 6.37 5.11 12.06
N GLY A 23 7.47 5.85 12.07
CA GLY A 23 8.33 5.95 10.90
C GLY A 23 9.37 7.06 11.01
N SER A 24 10.00 7.37 9.87
CA SER A 24 10.99 8.43 9.70
C SER A 24 10.59 9.35 8.56
N PHE A 25 10.57 10.64 8.82
CA PHE A 25 10.39 11.68 7.82
C PHE A 25 11.60 11.73 6.89
N LEU A 26 11.39 11.87 5.57
CA LEU A 26 12.46 12.02 4.58
C LEU A 26 12.47 13.42 3.97
N SER A 27 11.35 13.89 3.43
CA SER A 27 11.26 15.20 2.77
C SER A 27 9.80 15.66 2.63
N GLY A 28 9.62 16.94 2.34
CA GLY A 28 8.29 17.54 2.14
C GLY A 28 7.80 18.28 3.38
N ASN A 29 6.53 18.13 3.71
CA ASN A 29 5.88 18.78 4.85
C ASN A 29 5.99 17.90 6.11
N GLN A 30 6.83 18.30 7.05
CA GLN A 30 7.03 17.57 8.29
C GLN A 30 5.73 17.43 9.10
N LYS A 31 4.87 18.45 9.08
CA LYS A 31 3.59 18.40 9.78
C LYS A 31 2.66 17.28 9.26
N THR A 32 2.62 17.06 7.96
CA THR A 32 1.86 15.96 7.35
C THR A 32 2.29 14.60 7.92
N PHE A 33 3.60 14.37 8.02
CA PHE A 33 4.14 13.16 8.63
C PHE A 33 3.82 13.05 10.14
N GLU A 34 3.99 14.15 10.88
CA GLU A 34 3.70 14.18 12.33
C GLU A 34 2.22 13.92 12.63
N ASP A 35 1.30 14.51 11.84
CA ASP A 35 -0.14 14.30 11.95
C ASP A 35 -0.51 12.83 11.67
N HIS A 36 0.12 12.21 10.66
CA HIS A 36 -0.05 10.78 10.38
C HIS A 36 0.38 9.91 11.56
N VAL A 37 1.58 10.14 12.11
CA VAL A 37 2.07 9.39 13.28
C VAL A 37 1.18 9.62 14.50
N ALA A 38 0.69 10.85 14.69
CA ALA A 38 -0.25 11.16 15.77
C ALA A 38 -1.59 10.42 15.60
N LYS A 39 -2.11 10.29 14.36
CA LYS A 39 -3.30 9.47 14.05
C LYS A 39 -3.07 8.01 14.43
N LEU A 40 -1.94 7.41 14.03
CA LEU A 40 -1.59 6.02 14.37
C LEU A 40 -1.51 5.77 15.88
N ARG A 41 -1.06 6.76 16.66
CA ARG A 41 -0.99 6.65 18.12
C ARG A 41 -2.37 6.73 18.79
N ARG A 42 -3.25 7.59 18.28
CA ARG A 42 -4.61 7.76 18.81
C ARG A 42 -5.53 6.61 18.43
N ASP A 43 -5.38 6.12 17.20
CA ASP A 43 -6.20 5.05 16.65
C ASP A 43 -5.33 4.05 15.88
N PRO A 44 -4.64 3.12 16.59
CA PRO A 44 -3.66 2.22 15.98
C PRO A 44 -4.23 1.32 14.88
N VAL A 45 -5.53 1.07 14.89
CA VAL A 45 -6.22 0.24 13.89
C VAL A 45 -6.16 0.86 12.50
N THR A 46 -6.06 2.20 12.41
CA THR A 46 -5.91 2.91 11.12
C THR A 46 -4.65 2.51 10.37
N GLY A 47 -3.63 2.02 11.07
CA GLY A 47 -2.37 1.58 10.48
C GLY A 47 -2.30 0.08 10.18
N GLU A 48 -3.34 -0.70 10.45
CA GLU A 48 -3.31 -2.15 10.23
C GLU A 48 -3.36 -2.47 8.74
N LEU A 49 -2.41 -3.31 8.27
CA LEU A 49 -2.34 -3.75 6.88
C LEU A 49 -3.50 -4.71 6.60
N GLY A 50 -4.38 -4.33 5.70
CA GLY A 50 -5.59 -5.09 5.35
C GLY A 50 -5.58 -5.66 3.94
N GLU A 51 -4.69 -5.16 3.06
CA GLU A 51 -4.62 -5.58 1.67
C GLU A 51 -3.20 -5.51 1.13
N LEU A 52 -2.89 -6.43 0.22
CA LEU A 52 -1.81 -6.36 -0.75
C LEU A 52 -2.39 -6.68 -2.11
N GLY A 53 -2.38 -5.70 -3.01
CA GLY A 53 -2.96 -5.85 -4.33
C GLY A 53 -1.97 -5.61 -5.47
N PHE A 54 -2.33 -6.13 -6.65
CA PHE A 54 -1.56 -6.01 -7.88
C PHE A 54 -2.48 -5.61 -9.03
N GLY A 55 -2.07 -4.61 -9.80
CA GLY A 55 -2.73 -4.28 -11.04
C GLY A 55 -2.44 -5.34 -12.11
N THR A 56 -3.49 -5.83 -12.76
CA THR A 56 -3.42 -6.92 -13.75
C THR A 56 -4.08 -6.56 -15.09
N GLN A 57 -4.57 -5.33 -15.25
CA GLN A 57 -5.30 -4.90 -16.43
C GLN A 57 -4.48 -3.93 -17.29
N LEU A 58 -4.58 -4.08 -18.60
CA LEU A 58 -3.99 -3.15 -19.57
C LEU A 58 -4.90 -1.93 -19.70
N LEU A 59 -4.72 -0.95 -18.83
CA LEU A 59 -5.49 0.27 -18.79
C LEU A 59 -4.60 1.51 -18.96
N PRO A 60 -5.12 2.60 -19.55
CA PRO A 60 -4.42 3.87 -19.56
C PRO A 60 -4.38 4.48 -18.16
N PHE A 61 -3.34 5.26 -17.91
CA PHE A 61 -3.23 6.06 -16.70
C PHE A 61 -4.36 7.10 -16.61
N SER A 62 -5.03 7.17 -15.47
CA SER A 62 -6.16 8.06 -15.25
C SER A 62 -5.88 9.21 -14.27
N GLY A 63 -4.85 9.10 -13.43
CA GLY A 63 -4.55 10.01 -12.33
C GLY A 63 -5.44 9.81 -11.09
N ARG A 64 -6.24 8.74 -11.07
CA ARG A 64 -7.10 8.38 -9.94
C ARG A 64 -6.63 7.05 -9.36
N ASP A 65 -6.27 7.02 -8.08
CA ASP A 65 -5.70 5.84 -7.44
C ASP A 65 -6.57 4.60 -7.58
N ILE A 66 -7.86 4.70 -7.33
CA ILE A 66 -8.84 3.61 -7.45
C ILE A 66 -8.93 3.00 -8.87
N GLN A 67 -8.52 3.74 -9.90
CA GLN A 67 -8.42 3.22 -11.26
C GLN A 67 -7.01 2.72 -11.55
N ASP A 68 -6.02 3.48 -11.14
CA ASP A 68 -4.63 3.23 -11.48
C ASP A 68 -4.03 2.03 -10.73
N GLU A 69 -4.59 1.66 -9.57
CA GLU A 69 -4.23 0.43 -8.85
C GLU A 69 -4.48 -0.86 -9.65
N LYS A 70 -5.35 -0.79 -10.67
CA LYS A 70 -5.70 -1.92 -11.53
C LYS A 70 -4.77 -2.08 -12.74
N ILE A 71 -3.95 -1.06 -13.03
CA ILE A 71 -3.03 -1.06 -14.17
C ILE A 71 -1.96 -2.13 -13.97
N LEU A 72 -1.74 -2.95 -15.01
CA LEU A 72 -0.75 -4.00 -15.00
C LEU A 72 0.63 -3.48 -14.57
N GLY A 73 1.17 -4.12 -13.54
CA GLY A 73 2.48 -3.78 -12.99
C GLY A 73 2.44 -2.87 -11.77
N THR A 74 1.29 -2.30 -11.39
CA THR A 74 1.19 -1.55 -10.14
C THR A 74 1.11 -2.49 -8.93
N VAL A 75 1.55 -1.98 -7.79
CA VAL A 75 1.45 -2.66 -6.49
C VAL A 75 0.83 -1.69 -5.51
N HIS A 76 -0.13 -2.14 -4.73
CA HIS A 76 -0.67 -1.34 -3.63
C HIS A 76 -0.74 -2.13 -2.33
N VAL A 77 -0.69 -1.41 -1.24
CA VAL A 77 -0.93 -1.92 0.11
C VAL A 77 -1.98 -1.02 0.72
N ALA A 78 -3.04 -1.59 1.29
CA ALA A 78 -4.02 -0.78 1.99
C ALA A 78 -3.96 -0.98 3.51
N THR A 79 -4.34 0.07 4.23
CA THR A 79 -4.43 0.08 5.68
C THR A 79 -5.82 0.45 6.15
N GLY A 80 -6.14 0.04 7.38
CA GLY A 80 -7.41 0.34 7.99
C GLY A 80 -8.49 -0.69 7.66
N ARG A 81 -9.68 -0.20 7.35
CA ARG A 81 -10.88 -1.03 7.14
C ARG A 81 -10.69 -2.09 6.07
N SER A 82 -11.07 -3.35 6.37
CA SER A 82 -10.87 -4.48 5.45
C SER A 82 -12.06 -5.46 5.35
N ASP A 83 -13.16 -5.21 6.05
CA ASP A 83 -14.35 -6.08 6.08
C ASP A 83 -15.00 -6.30 4.71
N HIS A 84 -14.98 -5.29 3.84
CA HIS A 84 -15.49 -5.38 2.47
C HIS A 84 -14.65 -6.30 1.55
N LEU A 85 -13.42 -6.64 1.95
CA LEU A 85 -12.54 -7.61 1.29
C LEU A 85 -12.50 -8.97 1.98
N GLY A 86 -13.39 -9.19 2.97
CA GLY A 86 -13.40 -10.40 3.78
C GLY A 86 -12.44 -10.39 4.96
N GLY A 87 -11.83 -9.26 5.27
CA GLY A 87 -11.02 -9.04 6.46
C GLY A 87 -11.88 -8.82 7.72
N HIS A 88 -11.22 -8.64 8.86
CA HIS A 88 -11.88 -8.56 10.17
C HIS A 88 -12.05 -7.13 10.70
N LEU A 89 -11.48 -6.12 10.02
CA LEU A 89 -11.54 -4.73 10.48
C LEU A 89 -12.82 -4.05 9.99
N THR A 90 -13.82 -4.08 10.86
CA THR A 90 -15.10 -3.38 10.74
C THR A 90 -15.05 -1.99 11.36
N PRO A 91 -15.97 -1.05 11.01
CA PRO A 91 -15.96 0.31 11.53
C PRO A 91 -16.01 0.45 13.07
N ASP A 92 -16.54 -0.55 13.76
CA ASP A 92 -16.62 -0.60 15.23
C ASP A 92 -15.28 -0.89 15.93
N LYS A 93 -14.25 -1.31 15.19
CA LYS A 93 -12.89 -1.56 15.69
C LYS A 93 -12.05 -0.30 15.83
N PHE A 94 -12.46 0.78 15.18
CA PHE A 94 -11.76 2.07 15.23
C PHE A 94 -12.14 2.86 16.46
N ALA A 95 -11.20 3.61 17.03
CA ALA A 95 -11.46 4.50 18.16
C ALA A 95 -12.51 5.56 17.81
N GLU A 96 -12.50 6.04 16.56
CA GLU A 96 -13.51 6.94 15.99
C GLU A 96 -14.03 6.38 14.68
N ARG A 97 -15.35 6.31 14.48
CA ARG A 97 -15.97 5.80 13.25
C ARG A 97 -15.54 6.56 11.99
N THR A 98 -15.21 7.84 12.13
CA THR A 98 -14.68 8.69 11.06
C THR A 98 -13.31 8.25 10.57
N ASN A 99 -12.55 7.49 11.39
CA ASN A 99 -11.26 6.92 11.03
C ASN A 99 -11.39 5.56 10.32
N ALA A 100 -12.59 5.00 10.20
CA ALA A 100 -12.84 3.71 9.57
C ALA A 100 -12.77 3.82 8.03
N THR A 101 -11.60 4.23 7.54
CA THR A 101 -11.25 4.35 6.13
C THR A 101 -10.46 3.13 5.66
N HIS A 102 -10.45 2.91 4.36
CA HIS A 102 -9.59 1.99 3.66
C HIS A 102 -8.64 2.84 2.81
N ASP A 103 -7.39 2.94 3.23
CA ASP A 103 -6.44 3.89 2.66
C ASP A 103 -5.39 3.14 1.83
N ASP A 104 -5.47 3.26 0.49
CA ASP A 104 -4.55 2.65 -0.46
C ASP A 104 -3.23 3.44 -0.56
N ILE A 105 -2.14 2.71 -0.52
CA ILE A 105 -0.79 3.22 -0.76
C ILE A 105 -0.31 2.61 -2.07
N LEU A 106 -0.48 3.35 -3.16
CA LEU A 106 -0.18 2.89 -4.51
C LEU A 106 1.29 3.13 -4.88
N TYR A 107 1.96 2.10 -5.34
CA TYR A 107 3.28 2.14 -5.95
C TYR A 107 3.17 1.95 -7.46
N ALA A 108 3.46 3.00 -8.21
CA ALA A 108 3.42 2.99 -9.65
C ALA A 108 4.46 3.98 -10.22
N PRO A 109 5.12 3.68 -11.36
CA PRO A 109 6.18 4.54 -11.90
C PRO A 109 5.73 5.98 -12.16
N HIS A 110 4.47 6.17 -12.56
CA HIS A 110 3.91 7.49 -12.88
C HIS A 110 3.46 8.29 -11.65
N LYS A 111 3.15 7.61 -10.53
CA LYS A 111 2.68 8.25 -9.31
C LYS A 111 3.78 8.43 -8.27
N THR A 112 4.58 7.42 -8.09
CA THR A 112 5.64 7.37 -7.06
C THR A 112 7.02 7.15 -7.68
N PRO A 113 7.50 8.03 -8.59
CA PRO A 113 8.80 7.84 -9.27
C PRO A 113 9.98 7.79 -8.29
N GLU A 114 9.81 8.35 -7.07
CA GLU A 114 10.81 8.33 -6.01
C GLU A 114 10.91 6.96 -5.30
N ILE A 115 9.88 6.12 -5.44
CA ILE A 115 9.77 4.81 -4.79
C ILE A 115 9.79 3.73 -5.86
N ARG A 116 10.78 2.85 -5.81
CA ARG A 116 10.91 1.77 -6.78
C ARG A 116 10.58 0.42 -6.17
N VAL A 117 9.57 -0.25 -6.69
CA VAL A 117 9.32 -1.67 -6.43
C VAL A 117 10.21 -2.48 -7.36
N LYS A 118 11.33 -2.95 -6.84
CA LYS A 118 12.31 -3.72 -7.63
C LYS A 118 11.78 -5.11 -7.95
N GLN A 119 11.20 -5.78 -6.95
CA GLN A 119 10.75 -7.15 -7.08
C GLN A 119 9.66 -7.47 -6.06
N VAL A 120 8.70 -8.29 -6.48
CA VAL A 120 7.71 -8.94 -5.62
C VAL A 120 7.89 -10.44 -5.72
N ARG A 121 7.98 -11.12 -4.57
CA ARG A 121 8.15 -12.58 -4.48
C ARG A 121 7.07 -13.21 -3.63
N ILE A 122 6.65 -14.40 -4.02
CA ILE A 122 5.90 -15.31 -3.17
C ILE A 122 6.88 -16.28 -2.54
N HIS A 123 6.88 -16.34 -1.22
CA HIS A 123 7.62 -17.34 -0.46
C HIS A 123 6.66 -18.43 0.00
N ARG A 124 6.80 -19.63 -0.52
CA ARG A 124 5.93 -20.76 -0.19
C ARG A 124 6.71 -22.07 -0.18
N ASP A 125 6.56 -22.85 0.89
CA ASP A 125 7.17 -24.18 1.05
C ASP A 125 8.70 -24.17 0.82
N GLY A 126 9.37 -23.12 1.33
CA GLY A 126 10.82 -22.94 1.19
C GLY A 126 11.28 -22.54 -0.22
N LYS A 127 10.36 -22.22 -1.12
CA LYS A 127 10.65 -21.79 -2.49
C LYS A 127 10.22 -20.35 -2.71
N ASP A 128 11.11 -19.56 -3.31
CA ASP A 128 10.83 -18.19 -3.76
C ASP A 128 10.40 -18.20 -5.24
N THR A 129 9.29 -17.56 -5.52
CA THR A 129 8.81 -17.33 -6.88
C THR A 129 8.66 -15.83 -7.12
N VAL A 130 9.38 -15.31 -8.10
CA VAL A 130 9.24 -13.91 -8.51
C VAL A 130 7.94 -13.78 -9.29
N VAL A 131 7.05 -12.88 -8.84
CA VAL A 131 5.79 -12.59 -9.52
C VAL A 131 5.86 -11.29 -10.32
N MET A 132 6.64 -10.32 -9.85
CA MET A 132 6.88 -9.06 -10.56
C MET A 132 8.32 -8.60 -10.40
N GLU A 133 8.84 -7.93 -11.41
CA GLU A 133 10.15 -7.29 -11.39
C GLU A 133 10.10 -5.95 -12.10
N ASN A 134 10.53 -4.88 -11.42
CA ASN A 134 10.52 -3.51 -11.96
C ASN A 134 9.17 -3.12 -12.58
N TYR A 135 8.08 -3.36 -11.87
CA TYR A 135 6.70 -3.11 -12.32
C TYR A 135 6.25 -3.91 -13.55
N ARG A 136 6.92 -5.01 -13.86
CA ARG A 136 6.54 -5.91 -14.95
C ARG A 136 6.21 -7.29 -14.40
N PRO A 137 5.17 -7.95 -14.91
CA PRO A 137 4.89 -9.31 -14.52
C PRO A 137 6.08 -10.22 -14.90
N SER A 138 6.35 -11.20 -14.06
CA SER A 138 7.29 -12.28 -14.40
C SER A 138 6.63 -13.26 -15.37
N PRO A 139 7.41 -14.12 -16.06
CA PRO A 139 6.83 -15.20 -16.86
C PRO A 139 5.85 -16.10 -16.11
N TYR A 140 6.07 -16.28 -14.80
CA TYR A 140 5.14 -17.01 -13.94
C TYR A 140 3.78 -16.30 -13.83
N LEU A 141 3.77 -14.99 -13.58
CA LEU A 141 2.53 -14.23 -13.50
C LEU A 141 1.85 -14.11 -14.87
N GLU A 142 2.61 -13.92 -15.94
CA GLU A 142 2.08 -13.87 -17.30
C GLU A 142 1.31 -15.15 -17.68
N GLN A 143 1.85 -16.32 -17.30
CA GLN A 143 1.17 -17.61 -17.49
C GLN A 143 -0.15 -17.74 -16.72
N LEU A 144 -0.24 -17.11 -15.54
CA LEU A 144 -1.47 -17.13 -14.73
C LEU A 144 -2.55 -16.15 -15.25
N LEU A 145 -2.14 -15.11 -15.99
CA LEU A 145 -3.03 -14.08 -16.54
C LEU A 145 -3.50 -14.41 -17.96
N ALA A 146 -2.88 -15.35 -18.62
CA ALA A 146 -3.23 -15.81 -19.98
C ALA A 146 -4.44 -16.74 -19.96
#